data_8ff27b8eb79defc401b0f2b3e04471c7
#
_entry.id   8ff27b8eb79defc401b0f2b3e04471c7
#
_cell.length_a   1.000
_cell.length_b   1.000
_cell.length_c   1.000
_cell.angle_alpha   90.00
_cell.angle_beta   90.00
_cell.angle_gamma   90.00
#
_symmetry.space_group_name_H-M   'P 1'
#
loop_
_entity.id
_entity.type
_entity.pdbx_description
1 polymer ?
#
loop_
_entity_poly.entity_id
_entity_poly.type
_entity_poly.pdbx_seq_one_letter_code
_entity_poly.pdbx_strand_id
1 'polypeptide(L)'
;MVKAIKVMLIPNNVQKTKMFQYAGASRFAYNWALAREIENYEKGGGFISDAELRKEFTKLRHSDEYAWLLNISNNVTKQAIKDACTAYKNFFRGLQKFPRFKSKKRAMPKFYQDNVKIRFSNTHVKFEGFSSSRKANKQKMNWVRLAEHGRIPTNAKYMNPRISFDGLNWWISVCVEFPDCRETLNDDGIGIDLGIKDLAVCSDGTKYKNINKSQKVKKSEKQKRRLQRSISRSYEKNKKG
;
A
#
# COMPACT_ATOMS: atom_id res chain seq x y z
N MET A 1 19.16 -11.86 -1.32
CA MET A 1 18.63 -10.58 -0.81
C MET A 1 17.16 -10.42 -1.13
N VAL A 2 16.31 -9.92 -0.20
CA VAL A 2 14.88 -9.68 -0.46
C VAL A 2 14.66 -8.17 -0.68
N LYS A 3 14.05 -7.79 -1.81
CA LYS A 3 13.71 -6.40 -2.13
C LYS A 3 12.19 -6.25 -2.25
N ALA A 4 11.63 -5.17 -1.68
CA ALA A 4 10.24 -4.78 -1.89
C ALA A 4 10.15 -3.87 -3.12
N ILE A 5 9.33 -4.29 -4.10
CA ILE A 5 9.09 -3.55 -5.33
C ILE A 5 7.66 -3.02 -5.30
N LYS A 6 7.49 -1.73 -5.57
CA LYS A 6 6.18 -1.07 -5.66
C LYS A 6 5.99 -0.52 -7.07
N VAL A 7 4.89 -0.89 -7.72
CA VAL A 7 4.55 -0.48 -9.09
C VAL A 7 3.12 0.01 -9.14
N MET A 8 2.87 1.06 -9.91
CA MET A 8 1.52 1.57 -10.16
C MET A 8 0.74 0.64 -11.09
N LEU A 9 -0.56 0.48 -10.80
CA LEU A 9 -1.50 -0.31 -11.58
C LEU A 9 -2.37 0.61 -12.44
N ILE A 10 -2.69 0.16 -13.64
CA ILE A 10 -3.61 0.83 -14.58
C ILE A 10 -4.85 -0.08 -14.79
N PRO A 11 -5.75 -0.19 -13.80
CA PRO A 11 -6.94 -0.99 -13.92
C PRO A 11 -8.01 -0.27 -14.76
N ASN A 12 -8.81 -1.04 -15.52
CA ASN A 12 -10.03 -0.53 -16.11
C ASN A 12 -11.14 -0.34 -15.05
N ASN A 13 -12.27 0.26 -15.42
CA ASN A 13 -13.33 0.59 -14.46
C ASN A 13 -13.94 -0.63 -13.75
N VAL A 14 -14.09 -1.76 -14.45
CA VAL A 14 -14.60 -3.01 -13.85
C VAL A 14 -13.58 -3.57 -12.85
N GLN A 15 -12.30 -3.55 -13.21
CA GLN A 15 -11.22 -3.96 -12.31
C GLN A 15 -11.13 -3.04 -11.08
N LYS A 16 -11.27 -1.72 -11.23
CA LYS A 16 -11.33 -0.75 -10.11
C LYS A 16 -12.46 -1.12 -9.15
N THR A 17 -13.66 -1.38 -9.67
CA THR A 17 -14.82 -1.78 -8.85
C THR A 17 -14.51 -3.05 -8.05
N LYS A 18 -13.94 -4.08 -8.70
CA LYS A 18 -13.51 -5.31 -8.02
C LYS A 18 -12.46 -5.04 -6.94
N MET A 19 -11.47 -4.19 -7.22
CA MET A 19 -10.43 -3.83 -6.25
C MET A 19 -11.01 -3.14 -5.01
N PHE A 20 -11.99 -2.24 -5.19
CA PHE A 20 -12.69 -1.63 -4.06
C PHE A 20 -13.56 -2.63 -3.28
N GLN A 21 -14.20 -3.59 -3.95
CA GLN A 21 -14.92 -4.68 -3.28
C GLN A 21 -13.98 -5.52 -2.41
N TYR A 22 -12.80 -5.90 -2.95
CA TYR A 22 -11.77 -6.65 -2.23
C TYR A 22 -11.22 -5.87 -1.03
N ALA A 23 -10.95 -4.58 -1.19
CA ALA A 23 -10.52 -3.71 -0.10
C ALA A 23 -11.60 -3.55 0.98
N GLY A 24 -12.88 -3.48 0.57
CA GLY A 24 -14.04 -3.46 1.46
C GLY A 24 -14.14 -4.73 2.29
N ALA A 25 -14.06 -5.89 1.65
CA ALA A 25 -14.08 -7.19 2.32
C ALA A 25 -12.87 -7.39 3.26
N SER A 26 -11.68 -6.95 2.85
CA SER A 26 -10.50 -6.95 3.71
C SER A 26 -10.70 -6.09 4.97
N ARG A 27 -11.30 -4.89 4.83
CA ARG A 27 -11.62 -4.02 5.96
C ARG A 27 -12.66 -4.66 6.88
N PHE A 28 -13.72 -5.23 6.31
CA PHE A 28 -14.76 -5.92 7.05
C PHE A 28 -14.19 -7.06 7.89
N ALA A 29 -13.43 -7.97 7.25
CA ALA A 29 -12.83 -9.12 7.93
C ALA A 29 -11.84 -8.71 9.04
N TYR A 30 -11.06 -7.64 8.83
CA TYR A 30 -10.19 -7.08 9.87
C TYR A 30 -10.99 -6.57 11.07
N ASN A 31 -12.04 -5.78 10.82
CA ASN A 31 -12.85 -5.19 11.88
C ASN A 31 -13.63 -6.28 12.64
N TRP A 32 -14.18 -7.25 11.94
CA TRP A 32 -14.85 -8.37 12.54
C TRP A 32 -13.92 -9.17 13.48
N ALA A 33 -12.72 -9.49 13.02
CA ALA A 33 -11.76 -10.21 13.85
C ALA A 33 -11.33 -9.39 15.07
N LEU A 34 -11.09 -8.09 14.91
CA LEU A 34 -10.77 -7.21 16.03
C LEU A 34 -11.92 -7.12 17.05
N ALA A 35 -13.18 -7.04 16.58
CA ALA A 35 -14.35 -7.04 17.47
C ALA A 35 -14.45 -8.34 18.27
N ARG A 36 -14.20 -9.49 17.63
CA ARG A 36 -14.21 -10.81 18.31
C ARG A 36 -13.13 -10.91 19.38
N GLU A 37 -11.92 -10.40 19.11
CA GLU A 37 -10.84 -10.37 20.11
C GLU A 37 -11.21 -9.50 21.32
N ILE A 38 -11.78 -8.32 21.07
CA ILE A 38 -12.20 -7.38 22.13
C ILE A 38 -13.31 -8.02 22.98
N GLU A 39 -14.37 -8.52 22.33
CA GLU A 39 -15.50 -9.16 23.01
C GLU A 39 -15.05 -10.34 23.87
N ASN A 40 -14.15 -11.18 23.38
CA ASN A 40 -13.63 -12.32 24.11
C ASN A 40 -12.80 -11.87 25.34
N TYR A 41 -12.00 -10.84 25.18
CA TYR A 41 -11.20 -10.29 26.28
C TYR A 41 -12.08 -9.66 27.38
N GLU A 42 -13.13 -8.92 26.99
CA GLU A 42 -14.09 -8.33 27.93
C GLU A 42 -14.85 -9.41 28.74
N LYS A 43 -15.02 -10.60 28.16
CA LYS A 43 -15.60 -11.77 28.84
C LYS A 43 -14.59 -12.54 29.67
N GLY A 44 -13.38 -12.06 29.85
CA GLY A 44 -12.31 -12.71 30.60
C GLY A 44 -11.61 -13.84 29.85
N GLY A 45 -11.83 -13.97 28.55
CA GLY A 45 -11.15 -14.93 27.68
C GLY A 45 -9.73 -14.51 27.32
N GLY A 46 -8.91 -15.46 26.90
CA GLY A 46 -7.57 -15.22 26.38
C GLY A 46 -7.56 -14.81 24.91
N PHE A 47 -6.37 -14.67 24.32
CA PHE A 47 -6.20 -14.41 22.90
C PHE A 47 -6.76 -15.53 22.02
N ILE A 48 -7.57 -15.19 21.02
CA ILE A 48 -8.10 -16.14 20.03
C ILE A 48 -7.08 -16.28 18.89
N SER A 49 -6.76 -17.50 18.50
CA SER A 49 -5.86 -17.72 17.38
C SER A 49 -6.48 -17.30 16.05
N ASP A 50 -5.63 -16.83 15.10
CA ASP A 50 -6.11 -16.49 13.75
C ASP A 50 -6.72 -17.72 13.03
N ALA A 51 -6.32 -18.93 13.40
CA ALA A 51 -6.89 -20.17 12.87
C ALA A 51 -8.33 -20.40 13.34
N GLU A 52 -8.63 -20.12 14.61
CA GLU A 52 -9.98 -20.22 15.18
C GLU A 52 -10.89 -19.15 14.59
N LEU A 53 -10.46 -17.89 14.57
CA LEU A 53 -11.22 -16.81 13.95
C LEU A 53 -11.50 -17.06 12.45
N ARG A 54 -10.57 -17.67 11.73
CA ARG A 54 -10.82 -18.06 10.33
C ARG A 54 -11.87 -19.15 10.17
N LYS A 55 -11.94 -20.10 11.11
CA LYS A 55 -13.00 -21.12 11.13
C LYS A 55 -14.38 -20.48 11.40
N GLU A 56 -14.47 -19.59 12.39
CA GLU A 56 -15.69 -18.83 12.67
C GLU A 56 -16.11 -17.97 11.46
N PHE A 57 -15.16 -17.24 10.88
CA PHE A 57 -15.43 -16.41 9.70
C PHE A 57 -15.86 -17.22 8.48
N THR A 58 -15.38 -18.46 8.35
CA THR A 58 -15.83 -19.35 7.26
C THR A 58 -17.30 -19.73 7.44
N LYS A 59 -17.76 -19.98 8.67
CA LYS A 59 -19.19 -20.22 8.94
C LYS A 59 -20.01 -18.97 8.64
N LEU A 60 -19.55 -17.79 9.09
CA LEU A 60 -20.22 -16.53 8.87
C LEU A 60 -20.42 -16.22 7.37
N ARG A 61 -19.40 -16.40 6.53
CA ARG A 61 -19.50 -16.10 5.09
C ARG A 61 -20.46 -17.01 4.31
N HIS A 62 -20.88 -18.14 4.89
CA HIS A 62 -21.86 -19.06 4.32
C HIS A 62 -23.30 -18.79 4.79
N SER A 63 -23.50 -17.83 5.69
CA SER A 63 -24.84 -17.36 6.03
C SER A 63 -25.39 -16.42 4.96
N ASP A 64 -26.70 -16.33 4.84
CA ASP A 64 -27.39 -15.53 3.82
C ASP A 64 -27.00 -14.06 3.85
N GLU A 65 -26.88 -13.49 5.05
CA GLU A 65 -26.50 -12.09 5.27
C GLU A 65 -25.11 -11.75 4.70
N TYR A 66 -24.17 -12.69 4.75
CA TYR A 66 -22.78 -12.48 4.33
C TYR A 66 -22.38 -13.25 3.07
N ALA A 67 -23.35 -13.77 2.32
CA ALA A 67 -23.12 -14.53 1.08
C ALA A 67 -22.34 -13.74 0.01
N TRP A 68 -22.42 -12.40 0.06
CA TRP A 68 -21.62 -11.53 -0.82
C TRP A 68 -20.09 -11.73 -0.67
N LEU A 69 -19.62 -12.22 0.49
CA LEU A 69 -18.21 -12.56 0.73
C LEU A 69 -17.74 -13.75 -0.10
N LEU A 70 -18.64 -14.61 -0.58
CA LEU A 70 -18.30 -15.74 -1.44
C LEU A 70 -17.72 -15.29 -2.79
N ASN A 71 -18.06 -14.08 -3.23
CA ASN A 71 -17.52 -13.47 -4.46
C ASN A 71 -16.09 -12.91 -4.29
N ILE A 72 -15.54 -12.98 -3.08
CA ILE A 72 -14.21 -12.48 -2.74
C ILE A 72 -13.28 -13.67 -2.47
N SER A 73 -12.03 -13.58 -2.94
CA SER A 73 -11.03 -14.60 -2.61
C SER A 73 -10.89 -14.77 -1.10
N ASN A 74 -10.95 -16.01 -0.64
CA ASN A 74 -10.79 -16.35 0.77
C ASN A 74 -9.42 -15.89 1.33
N ASN A 75 -8.38 -15.86 0.50
CA ASN A 75 -7.04 -15.42 0.90
C ASN A 75 -7.00 -13.95 1.33
N VAL A 76 -7.87 -13.10 0.76
CA VAL A 76 -8.01 -11.68 1.15
C VAL A 76 -8.52 -11.56 2.59
N THR A 77 -9.59 -12.27 2.92
CA THR A 77 -10.19 -12.22 4.25
C THR A 77 -9.35 -12.94 5.30
N LYS A 78 -8.75 -14.08 4.95
CA LYS A 78 -7.80 -14.80 5.84
C LYS A 78 -6.63 -13.90 6.27
N GLN A 79 -6.02 -13.20 5.32
CA GLN A 79 -4.89 -12.33 5.65
C GLN A 79 -5.33 -11.11 6.46
N ALA A 80 -6.52 -10.57 6.21
CA ALA A 80 -7.05 -9.46 6.99
C ALA A 80 -7.31 -9.86 8.46
N ILE A 81 -7.83 -11.05 8.70
CA ILE A 81 -7.98 -11.63 10.04
C ILE A 81 -6.62 -11.77 10.72
N LYS A 82 -5.65 -12.38 10.04
CA LYS A 82 -4.28 -12.53 10.56
C LYS A 82 -3.64 -11.18 10.90
N ASP A 83 -3.86 -10.16 10.06
CA ASP A 83 -3.36 -8.81 10.29
C ASP A 83 -3.99 -8.19 11.57
N ALA A 84 -5.28 -8.44 11.84
CA ALA A 84 -5.96 -7.98 13.05
C ALA A 84 -5.41 -8.68 14.30
N CYS A 85 -5.32 -10.00 14.29
CA CYS A 85 -4.74 -10.79 15.39
C CYS A 85 -3.29 -10.36 15.69
N THR A 86 -2.50 -10.12 14.64
CA THR A 86 -1.11 -9.66 14.81
C THR A 86 -1.06 -8.26 15.44
N ALA A 87 -1.92 -7.34 15.02
CA ALA A 87 -1.98 -6.00 15.58
C ALA A 87 -2.42 -6.04 17.06
N TYR A 88 -3.42 -6.87 17.39
CA TYR A 88 -3.90 -7.07 18.75
C TYR A 88 -2.82 -7.65 19.65
N LYS A 89 -2.14 -8.71 19.20
CA LYS A 89 -1.03 -9.35 19.91
C LYS A 89 0.15 -8.39 20.12
N ASN A 90 0.48 -7.56 19.15
CA ASN A 90 1.57 -6.57 19.25
C ASN A 90 1.25 -5.47 20.27
N PHE A 91 -0.02 -5.13 20.47
CA PHE A 91 -0.44 -4.23 21.53
C PHE A 91 -0.11 -4.79 22.92
N PHE A 92 -0.49 -6.03 23.22
CA PHE A 92 -0.18 -6.65 24.51
C PHE A 92 1.32 -6.86 24.75
N ARG A 93 2.12 -6.94 23.68
CA ARG A 93 3.58 -6.97 23.76
C ARG A 93 4.22 -5.58 23.93
N GLY A 94 3.43 -4.51 23.99
CA GLY A 94 3.94 -3.14 24.07
C GLY A 94 4.60 -2.60 22.81
N LEU A 95 4.50 -3.34 21.68
CA LEU A 95 5.16 -2.95 20.42
C LEU A 95 4.36 -1.93 19.63
N GLN A 96 3.04 -1.84 19.83
CA GLN A 96 2.13 -0.96 19.10
C GLN A 96 1.02 -0.43 20.00
N LYS A 97 0.41 0.70 19.59
CA LYS A 97 -0.82 1.21 20.23
C LYS A 97 -1.98 0.26 19.96
N PHE A 98 -3.05 0.38 20.76
CA PHE A 98 -4.27 -0.39 20.60
C PHE A 98 -4.80 -0.29 19.16
N PRO A 99 -5.10 -1.42 18.51
CA PRO A 99 -5.58 -1.44 17.12
C PRO A 99 -6.94 -0.78 17.01
N ARG A 100 -7.11 0.07 16.00
CA ARG A 100 -8.35 0.79 15.75
C ARG A 100 -9.17 0.12 14.66
N PHE A 101 -10.50 0.20 14.78
CA PHE A 101 -11.40 -0.14 13.69
C PHE A 101 -11.13 0.70 12.45
N LYS A 102 -11.11 0.06 11.28
CA LYS A 102 -10.88 0.72 10.00
C LYS A 102 -12.19 1.25 9.44
N SER A 103 -12.31 2.55 9.24
CA SER A 103 -13.45 3.18 8.58
C SER A 103 -13.17 3.43 7.09
N LYS A 104 -14.24 3.50 6.27
CA LYS A 104 -14.12 3.82 4.84
C LYS A 104 -13.50 5.21 4.60
N LYS A 105 -13.77 6.18 5.50
CA LYS A 105 -13.29 7.56 5.37
C LYS A 105 -11.82 7.73 5.76
N ARG A 106 -11.32 6.95 6.72
CA ARG A 106 -9.97 7.14 7.31
C ARG A 106 -8.96 6.11 6.85
N ALA A 107 -9.40 4.89 6.55
CA ALA A 107 -8.51 3.82 6.19
C ALA A 107 -8.28 3.79 4.68
N MET A 108 -7.02 3.82 4.27
CA MET A 108 -6.63 3.63 2.87
C MET A 108 -7.10 2.26 2.38
N PRO A 109 -7.82 2.17 1.24
CA PRO A 109 -8.25 0.90 0.68
C PRO A 109 -7.04 0.02 0.37
N LYS A 110 -7.02 -1.19 0.96
CA LYS A 110 -5.94 -2.16 0.72
C LYS A 110 -6.41 -3.58 0.91
N PHE A 111 -5.79 -4.51 0.19
CA PHE A 111 -6.02 -5.93 0.32
C PHE A 111 -4.79 -6.74 -0.07
N TYR A 112 -4.77 -7.99 0.34
CA TYR A 112 -3.70 -8.94 0.05
C TYR A 112 -4.06 -9.81 -1.16
N GLN A 113 -3.05 -10.27 -1.90
CA GLN A 113 -3.17 -11.32 -2.90
C GLN A 113 -2.29 -12.51 -2.50
N ASP A 114 -2.74 -13.71 -2.85
CA ASP A 114 -2.02 -14.92 -2.50
C ASP A 114 -0.66 -15.04 -3.21
N ASN A 115 0.39 -15.37 -2.47
CA ASN A 115 1.76 -15.48 -2.98
C ASN A 115 1.90 -16.51 -4.10
N VAL A 116 1.15 -17.61 -4.01
CA VAL A 116 1.24 -18.75 -4.93
C VAL A 116 0.42 -18.52 -6.18
N LYS A 117 -0.71 -17.81 -6.04
CA LYS A 117 -1.68 -17.60 -7.12
C LYS A 117 -1.45 -16.34 -7.93
N ILE A 118 -0.72 -15.36 -7.38
CA ILE A 118 -0.32 -14.18 -8.14
C ILE A 118 0.66 -14.55 -9.24
N ARG A 119 0.52 -13.95 -10.40
CA ARG A 119 1.44 -14.13 -11.54
C ARG A 119 1.73 -12.77 -12.15
N PHE A 120 2.97 -12.60 -12.58
CA PHE A 120 3.39 -11.42 -13.31
C PHE A 120 3.79 -11.78 -14.74
N SER A 121 3.42 -10.94 -15.68
CA SER A 121 4.04 -10.84 -16.99
C SER A 121 4.84 -9.55 -17.05
N ASN A 122 5.57 -9.34 -18.14
CA ASN A 122 6.33 -8.11 -18.35
C ASN A 122 5.46 -6.84 -18.20
N THR A 123 4.18 -6.91 -18.53
CA THR A 123 3.28 -5.75 -18.65
C THR A 123 2.06 -5.81 -17.72
N HIS A 124 1.75 -6.96 -17.13
CA HIS A 124 0.52 -7.16 -16.35
C HIS A 124 0.77 -8.02 -15.10
N VAL A 125 -0.12 -7.87 -14.14
CA VAL A 125 -0.25 -8.75 -12.97
C VAL A 125 -1.60 -9.48 -13.01
N LYS A 126 -1.59 -10.80 -12.76
CA LYS A 126 -2.80 -11.63 -12.65
C LYS A 126 -3.23 -11.71 -11.20
N PHE A 127 -4.47 -11.30 -10.93
CA PHE A 127 -5.10 -11.40 -9.61
C PHE A 127 -6.01 -12.63 -9.52
N GLU A 128 -6.05 -13.23 -8.34
CA GLU A 128 -6.96 -14.31 -8.02
C GLU A 128 -8.40 -13.79 -7.89
N GLY A 129 -9.36 -14.52 -8.48
CA GLY A 129 -10.78 -14.35 -8.21
C GLY A 129 -11.44 -13.09 -8.80
N PHE A 130 -10.76 -12.34 -9.68
CA PHE A 130 -11.39 -11.19 -10.34
C PHE A 130 -12.46 -11.61 -11.34
N SER A 131 -12.37 -12.83 -11.86
CA SER A 131 -13.38 -13.41 -12.74
C SER A 131 -13.38 -14.93 -12.63
N SER A 132 -14.56 -15.49 -12.52
CA SER A 132 -14.84 -16.93 -12.60
C SER A 132 -15.46 -17.33 -13.94
N SER A 133 -16.00 -16.37 -14.73
CA SER A 133 -16.65 -16.69 -15.99
C SER A 133 -15.66 -16.87 -17.14
N ARG A 134 -15.98 -17.83 -18.06
CA ARG A 134 -15.16 -18.09 -19.24
C ARG A 134 -15.08 -16.85 -20.16
N LYS A 135 -16.17 -16.07 -20.28
CA LYS A 135 -16.22 -14.81 -21.04
C LYS A 135 -15.25 -13.77 -20.48
N ALA A 136 -15.29 -13.54 -19.17
CA ALA A 136 -14.43 -12.58 -18.52
C ALA A 136 -12.95 -13.01 -18.51
N ASN A 137 -12.66 -14.32 -18.51
CA ASN A 137 -11.29 -14.81 -18.69
C ASN A 137 -10.78 -14.58 -20.12
N LYS A 138 -11.65 -14.74 -21.15
CA LYS A 138 -11.30 -14.35 -22.53
C LYS A 138 -10.97 -12.87 -22.65
N GLN A 139 -11.65 -11.99 -21.90
CA GLN A 139 -11.38 -10.56 -21.85
C GLN A 139 -10.18 -10.22 -20.94
N LYS A 140 -9.46 -11.21 -20.42
CA LYS A 140 -8.31 -11.04 -19.53
C LYS A 140 -8.62 -10.19 -18.28
N MET A 141 -9.84 -10.30 -17.75
CA MET A 141 -10.29 -9.51 -16.59
C MET A 141 -9.42 -9.70 -15.35
N ASN A 142 -8.78 -10.88 -15.19
CA ASN A 142 -7.86 -11.15 -14.09
C ASN A 142 -6.51 -10.45 -14.24
N TRP A 143 -6.17 -9.97 -15.43
CA TRP A 143 -4.90 -9.32 -15.72
C TRP A 143 -5.04 -7.82 -15.66
N VAL A 144 -4.37 -7.20 -14.68
CA VAL A 144 -4.31 -5.75 -14.51
C VAL A 144 -2.98 -5.23 -15.06
N ARG A 145 -3.03 -4.17 -15.86
CA ARG A 145 -1.84 -3.56 -16.47
C ARG A 145 -0.96 -2.88 -15.42
N LEU A 146 0.34 -3.06 -15.56
CA LEU A 146 1.38 -2.35 -14.82
C LEU A 146 1.77 -1.06 -15.55
N ALA A 147 2.04 0.01 -14.82
CA ALA A 147 2.54 1.25 -15.40
C ALA A 147 4.02 1.13 -15.80
N GLU A 148 4.78 0.36 -15.04
CA GLU A 148 6.21 0.10 -15.28
C GLU A 148 6.39 -1.35 -15.73
N HIS A 149 6.97 -1.51 -16.92
CA HIS A 149 7.17 -2.82 -17.53
C HIS A 149 8.51 -3.43 -17.08
N GLY A 150 8.55 -4.75 -16.91
CA GLY A 150 9.78 -5.49 -16.59
C GLY A 150 10.38 -5.25 -15.21
N ARG A 151 9.80 -4.35 -14.40
CA ARG A 151 10.35 -4.02 -13.08
C ARG A 151 10.20 -5.15 -12.06
N ILE A 152 9.13 -5.96 -12.17
CA ILE A 152 8.91 -7.13 -11.34
C ILE A 152 9.31 -8.36 -12.14
N PRO A 153 10.29 -9.18 -11.69
CA PRO A 153 10.68 -10.39 -12.38
C PRO A 153 9.49 -11.36 -12.55
N THR A 154 9.39 -12.00 -13.71
CA THR A 154 8.26 -12.90 -14.05
C THR A 154 8.37 -14.29 -13.44
N ASN A 155 9.60 -14.77 -13.17
CA ASN A 155 9.88 -16.10 -12.65
C ASN A 155 10.59 -16.01 -11.29
N ALA A 156 9.96 -15.34 -10.34
CA ALA A 156 10.52 -15.16 -9.01
C ALA A 156 9.56 -15.69 -7.93
N LYS A 157 10.10 -15.91 -6.74
CA LYS A 157 9.31 -16.18 -5.54
C LYS A 157 8.76 -14.84 -5.01
N TYR A 158 7.44 -14.71 -5.05
CA TYR A 158 6.75 -13.52 -4.58
C TYR A 158 6.32 -13.71 -3.13
N MET A 159 6.52 -12.67 -2.32
CA MET A 159 6.14 -12.68 -0.91
C MET A 159 5.32 -11.44 -0.57
N ASN A 160 4.28 -11.64 0.23
CA ASN A 160 3.41 -10.60 0.80
C ASN A 160 2.90 -9.55 -0.20
N PRO A 161 2.32 -9.95 -1.34
CA PRO A 161 1.80 -8.98 -2.32
C PRO A 161 0.61 -8.23 -1.73
N ARG A 162 0.72 -6.91 -1.69
CA ARG A 162 -0.30 -5.99 -1.16
C ARG A 162 -0.71 -4.99 -2.22
N ILE A 163 -2.01 -4.84 -2.39
CA ILE A 163 -2.59 -3.83 -3.27
C ILE A 163 -3.15 -2.71 -2.41
N SER A 164 -2.87 -1.46 -2.78
CA SER A 164 -3.31 -0.27 -2.04
C SER A 164 -3.73 0.85 -2.98
N PHE A 165 -4.66 1.69 -2.53
CA PHE A 165 -5.12 2.88 -3.24
C PHE A 165 -4.72 4.12 -2.45
N ASP A 166 -4.03 5.07 -3.08
CA ASP A 166 -3.53 6.29 -2.43
C ASP A 166 -4.49 7.50 -2.49
N GLY A 167 -5.67 7.30 -3.05
CA GLY A 167 -6.65 8.35 -3.33
C GLY A 167 -6.76 8.70 -4.82
N LEU A 168 -5.71 8.46 -5.60
CA LEU A 168 -5.65 8.69 -7.05
C LEU A 168 -5.38 7.40 -7.82
N ASN A 169 -4.37 6.64 -7.39
CA ASN A 169 -3.85 5.49 -8.11
C ASN A 169 -3.87 4.22 -7.27
N TRP A 170 -3.94 3.10 -7.97
CA TRP A 170 -3.74 1.78 -7.39
C TRP A 170 -2.29 1.35 -7.52
N TRP A 171 -1.76 0.75 -6.48
CA TRP A 171 -0.39 0.28 -6.37
C TRP A 171 -0.35 -1.17 -5.97
N ILE A 172 0.61 -1.91 -6.50
CA ILE A 172 1.01 -3.21 -5.99
C ILE A 172 2.39 -3.10 -5.36
N SER A 173 2.54 -3.65 -4.17
CA SER A 173 3.82 -3.84 -3.49
C SER A 173 4.03 -5.32 -3.28
N VAL A 174 5.17 -5.84 -3.69
CA VAL A 174 5.54 -7.25 -3.57
C VAL A 174 7.01 -7.37 -3.17
N CYS A 175 7.30 -8.27 -2.24
CA CYS A 175 8.68 -8.63 -1.93
C CYS A 175 9.12 -9.76 -2.87
N VAL A 176 10.30 -9.59 -3.44
CA VAL A 176 10.92 -10.54 -4.38
C VAL A 176 12.29 -10.93 -3.87
N GLU A 177 12.59 -12.21 -3.93
CA GLU A 177 13.91 -12.73 -3.59
C GLU A 177 14.81 -12.64 -4.82
N PHE A 178 15.91 -11.90 -4.68
CA PHE A 178 16.94 -11.78 -5.69
C PHE A 178 18.16 -12.61 -5.28
N PRO A 179 18.91 -13.18 -6.24
CA PRO A 179 20.23 -13.73 -5.95
C PRO A 179 21.09 -12.68 -5.22
N ASP A 180 21.93 -13.13 -4.35
CA ASP A 180 22.90 -12.27 -3.67
C ASP A 180 24.02 -11.92 -4.67
N CYS A 181 23.75 -10.96 -5.54
CA CYS A 181 24.79 -10.36 -6.35
C CYS A 181 25.60 -9.46 -5.41
N ARG A 182 26.72 -9.95 -4.93
CA ARG A 182 27.78 -9.07 -4.44
C ARG A 182 28.31 -8.36 -5.69
N GLU A 183 27.76 -7.19 -5.97
CA GLU A 183 28.44 -6.27 -6.87
C GLU A 183 29.79 -5.96 -6.21
N THR A 184 30.88 -6.37 -6.83
CA THR A 184 32.17 -5.83 -6.53
C THR A 184 32.04 -4.33 -6.82
N LEU A 185 31.93 -3.53 -5.75
CA LEU A 185 31.98 -2.09 -5.90
C LEU A 185 33.35 -1.79 -6.51
N ASN A 186 33.39 -1.28 -7.72
CA ASN A 186 34.58 -0.68 -8.25
C ASN A 186 34.96 0.50 -7.33
N ASP A 187 36.24 0.69 -7.07
CA ASP A 187 36.75 1.76 -6.21
C ASP A 187 36.47 3.20 -6.72
N ASP A 188 35.77 3.33 -7.83
CA ASP A 188 35.38 4.60 -8.46
C ASP A 188 34.15 5.27 -7.83
N GLY A 189 33.74 4.86 -6.62
CA GLY A 189 32.64 5.46 -5.88
C GLY A 189 33.00 6.83 -5.30
N ILE A 190 32.17 7.86 -5.59
CA ILE A 190 32.28 9.17 -4.96
C ILE A 190 31.34 9.22 -3.73
N GLY A 191 31.86 9.52 -2.56
CA GLY A 191 31.08 9.79 -1.35
C GLY A 191 30.54 11.23 -1.41
N ILE A 192 29.23 11.41 -1.14
CA ILE A 192 28.59 12.73 -1.13
C ILE A 192 27.94 12.95 0.24
N ASP A 193 28.39 13.97 0.96
CA ASP A 193 27.75 14.46 2.17
C ASP A 193 26.85 15.66 1.85
N LEU A 194 25.57 15.60 2.26
CA LEU A 194 24.59 16.65 2.04
C LEU A 194 24.46 17.53 3.27
N GLY A 195 24.72 18.83 3.10
CA GLY A 195 24.74 19.80 4.20
C GLY A 195 23.83 21.01 3.97
N ILE A 196 23.64 21.78 5.06
CA ILE A 196 22.86 23.01 5.05
C ILE A 196 23.71 24.21 4.61
N LYS A 197 25.00 24.23 4.94
CA LYS A 197 25.93 25.33 4.57
C LYS A 197 26.34 25.22 3.12
N ASP A 198 26.90 24.08 2.77
CA ASP A 198 27.14 23.65 1.41
C ASP A 198 26.08 22.61 1.05
N LEU A 199 25.57 22.61 -0.17
CA LEU A 199 24.53 21.69 -0.61
C LEU A 199 25.06 20.25 -0.64
N ALA A 200 26.29 20.09 -1.12
CA ALA A 200 26.98 18.82 -1.15
C ALA A 200 28.49 19.02 -1.04
N VAL A 201 29.14 18.11 -0.33
CA VAL A 201 30.59 17.98 -0.27
C VAL A 201 30.94 16.59 -0.74
N CYS A 202 31.74 16.48 -1.79
CA CYS A 202 32.16 15.20 -2.35
C CYS A 202 33.50 14.75 -1.75
N SER A 203 33.73 13.43 -1.73
CA SER A 203 34.99 12.85 -1.22
C SER A 203 36.23 13.23 -2.04
N ASP A 204 36.05 13.70 -3.26
CA ASP A 204 37.09 14.27 -4.13
C ASP A 204 37.46 15.73 -3.76
N GLY A 205 36.86 16.28 -2.71
CA GLY A 205 37.06 17.66 -2.27
C GLY A 205 36.16 18.69 -2.96
N THR A 206 35.35 18.31 -3.95
CA THR A 206 34.44 19.23 -4.65
C THR A 206 33.31 19.68 -3.72
N LYS A 207 33.05 21.00 -3.65
CA LYS A 207 32.01 21.59 -2.81
C LYS A 207 30.96 22.32 -3.65
N TYR A 208 29.71 21.97 -3.46
CA TYR A 208 28.57 22.64 -4.10
C TYR A 208 27.87 23.56 -3.09
N LYS A 209 27.93 24.87 -3.34
CA LYS A 209 27.30 25.86 -2.46
C LYS A 209 25.78 25.76 -2.47
N ASN A 210 25.15 25.98 -1.32
CA ASN A 210 23.70 26.00 -1.24
C ASN A 210 23.14 27.27 -1.89
N ILE A 211 22.62 27.14 -3.10
CA ILE A 211 22.04 28.25 -3.90
C ILE A 211 20.85 28.92 -3.21
N ASN A 212 20.14 28.20 -2.34
CA ASN A 212 18.98 28.76 -1.60
C ASN A 212 19.39 29.87 -0.62
N LYS A 213 20.67 29.96 -0.25
CA LYS A 213 21.20 31.04 0.58
C LYS A 213 21.68 32.25 -0.24
N SER A 214 21.68 32.15 -1.57
CA SER A 214 22.09 33.26 -2.45
C SER A 214 21.14 34.45 -2.34
N GLN A 215 21.68 35.66 -2.52
CA GLN A 215 20.87 36.90 -2.51
C GLN A 215 19.80 36.88 -3.62
N LYS A 216 20.07 36.25 -4.78
CA LYS A 216 19.15 36.11 -5.90
C LYS A 216 17.90 35.30 -5.50
N VAL A 217 18.10 34.15 -4.87
CA VAL A 217 16.98 33.29 -4.42
C VAL A 217 16.18 34.01 -3.32
N LYS A 218 16.83 34.61 -2.33
CA LYS A 218 16.16 35.39 -1.27
C LYS A 218 15.31 36.52 -1.84
N LYS A 219 15.82 37.21 -2.86
CA LYS A 219 15.08 38.28 -3.57
C LYS A 219 13.85 37.72 -4.30
N SER A 220 14.00 36.61 -5.00
CA SER A 220 12.90 35.93 -5.71
C SER A 220 11.82 35.41 -4.74
N GLU A 221 12.23 34.84 -3.59
CA GLU A 221 11.27 34.43 -2.56
C GLU A 221 10.50 35.60 -1.96
N LYS A 222 11.18 36.72 -1.70
CA LYS A 222 10.53 37.94 -1.23
C LYS A 222 9.50 38.46 -2.26
N GLN A 223 9.84 38.45 -3.53
CA GLN A 223 8.95 38.83 -4.63
C GLN A 223 7.73 37.88 -4.71
N LYS A 224 7.97 36.56 -4.64
CA LYS A 224 6.91 35.53 -4.62
C LYS A 224 5.92 35.79 -3.47
N ARG A 225 6.41 36.02 -2.26
CA ARG A 225 5.56 36.32 -1.09
C ARG A 225 4.74 37.59 -1.26
N ARG A 226 5.30 38.64 -1.89
CA ARG A 226 4.56 39.86 -2.21
C ARG A 226 3.40 39.59 -3.18
N LEU A 227 3.67 38.85 -4.25
CA LEU A 227 2.66 38.47 -5.25
C LEU A 227 1.57 37.60 -4.63
N GLN A 228 1.93 36.61 -3.80
CA GLN A 228 0.96 35.77 -3.11
C GLN A 228 0.03 36.61 -2.20
N ARG A 229 0.58 37.56 -1.44
CA ARG A 229 -0.22 38.47 -0.60
C ARG A 229 -1.17 39.35 -1.43
N SER A 230 -0.69 39.85 -2.59
CA SER A 230 -1.52 40.64 -3.52
C SER A 230 -2.70 39.83 -4.04
N ILE A 231 -2.44 38.58 -4.47
CA ILE A 231 -3.48 37.65 -4.96
C ILE A 231 -4.48 37.35 -3.85
N SER A 232 -4.01 37.00 -2.64
CA SER A 232 -4.91 36.71 -1.51
C SER A 232 -5.84 37.89 -1.20
N ARG A 233 -5.32 39.13 -1.20
CA ARG A 233 -6.13 40.33 -0.98
C ARG A 233 -7.18 40.55 -2.10
N SER A 234 -6.83 40.25 -3.34
CA SER A 234 -7.78 40.33 -4.45
C SER A 234 -8.91 39.30 -4.31
N TYR A 235 -8.58 38.07 -3.90
CA TYR A 235 -9.60 37.06 -3.61
C TYR A 235 -10.53 37.45 -2.45
N GLU A 236 -9.97 38.03 -1.39
CA GLU A 236 -10.81 38.50 -0.24
C GLU A 236 -11.74 39.64 -0.64
N LYS A 237 -11.30 40.56 -1.50
CA LYS A 237 -12.15 41.63 -2.02
C LYS A 237 -13.28 41.10 -2.88
N ASN A 238 -13.00 40.11 -3.73
CA ASN A 238 -14.03 39.50 -4.60
C ASN A 238 -15.02 38.58 -3.86
N LYS A 239 -14.72 38.18 -2.62
CA LYS A 239 -15.66 37.44 -1.77
C LYS A 239 -16.70 38.33 -1.06
N LYS A 240 -16.45 39.63 -1.00
CA LYS A 240 -17.32 40.60 -0.30
C LYS A 240 -18.20 41.37 -1.27
N GLY A 241 -18.19 41.11 -2.56
CA GLY A 241 -19.11 41.54 -3.58
C GLY A 241 -19.99 40.38 -4.05
#